data_f6b4b393a0888bf27d3d09fafb2d0898
#
_entry.id   f6b4b393a0888bf27d3d09fafb2d0898
#
_cell.length_a   1.000
_cell.length_b   1.000
_cell.length_c   1.000
_cell.angle_alpha   90.00
_cell.angle_beta   90.00
_cell.angle_gamma   90.00
#
_symmetry.space_group_name_H-M   'P 1'
#
loop_
_entity.id
_entity.type
_entity.pdbx_description
1 polymer ?
#
loop_
_entity_poly.entity_id
_entity_poly.type
_entity_poly.pdbx_seq_one_letter_code
_entity_poly.pdbx_strand_id
1 'polypeptide(L)'
;LKIAIITDTHFGARNDNNNFNEYFYKFYEEQFFPYLKEHNIKDCIHLGDIMDRRKFVSYRIAKDFRERFILPFSQLGVNLHVLVGNHDTYFKNTNEVNSVEELIGNRYNNIKIYPEAEEVTFDGLNVLFLPWINATNHASTMSAIEKSKSEMCMGHLEIAGFEMMKGMKNEHGINKSVFTKFDTVFSGHFHHKSDDGHIYYLGSPYEFYWNDCEDRKGFHILDTESRSLDRIINPRTIHKKIYYDDTQNDYKLHDLEQYKDNYVKVIVVNKKDLYQFDQFTERLLKADSHE
;
A
#
# COMPACT_ATOMS: atom_id res chain seq x y z
N LEU A 1 21.12 -6.30 -8.22
CA LEU A 1 19.76 -6.17 -8.81
C LEU A 1 18.92 -5.26 -7.93
N LYS A 2 18.09 -4.38 -8.56
CA LYS A 2 17.12 -3.55 -7.85
C LYS A 2 15.72 -4.08 -8.07
N ILE A 3 14.96 -4.24 -6.98
CA ILE A 3 13.59 -4.76 -6.97
C ILE A 3 12.67 -3.71 -6.38
N ALA A 4 11.55 -3.42 -7.04
CA ALA A 4 10.52 -2.58 -6.47
C ALA A 4 9.63 -3.40 -5.51
N ILE A 5 9.23 -2.81 -4.39
CA ILE A 5 8.33 -3.45 -3.42
C ILE A 5 7.17 -2.49 -3.15
N ILE A 6 5.95 -2.99 -3.33
CA ILE A 6 4.69 -2.31 -3.00
C ILE A 6 3.81 -3.25 -2.18
N THR A 7 2.84 -2.71 -1.48
CA THR A 7 1.89 -3.49 -0.68
C THR A 7 0.61 -2.70 -0.43
N ASP A 8 -0.46 -3.40 -0.06
CA ASP A 8 -1.70 -2.79 0.43
C ASP A 8 -2.26 -1.73 -0.53
N THR A 9 -2.48 -2.14 -1.78
CA THR A 9 -2.97 -1.25 -2.84
C THR A 9 -4.48 -1.06 -2.82
N HIS A 10 -5.23 -2.01 -2.28
CA HIS A 10 -6.66 -1.96 -2.00
C HIS A 10 -7.51 -1.35 -3.13
N PHE A 11 -7.34 -1.84 -4.36
CA PHE A 11 -8.19 -1.39 -5.48
C PHE A 11 -9.67 -1.63 -5.17
N GLY A 12 -10.49 -0.60 -5.38
CA GLY A 12 -11.88 -0.60 -4.98
C GLY A 12 -12.13 -0.07 -3.56
N ALA A 13 -11.12 0.49 -2.91
CA ALA A 13 -11.25 1.12 -1.59
C ALA A 13 -12.30 2.23 -1.57
N ARG A 14 -12.79 2.52 -0.36
CA ARG A 14 -13.83 3.55 -0.14
C ARG A 14 -15.10 3.29 -0.96
N ASN A 15 -15.47 2.02 -1.09
CA ASN A 15 -16.66 1.56 -1.81
C ASN A 15 -16.66 1.97 -3.29
N ASP A 16 -15.56 1.69 -3.99
CA ASP A 16 -15.33 2.04 -5.40
C ASP A 16 -15.41 3.54 -5.69
N ASN A 17 -15.06 4.39 -4.73
CA ASN A 17 -15.12 5.84 -4.90
C ASN A 17 -14.22 6.28 -6.06
N ASN A 18 -14.77 7.07 -6.99
CA ASN A 18 -14.06 7.52 -8.19
C ASN A 18 -12.85 8.39 -7.88
N ASN A 19 -12.95 9.29 -6.90
CA ASN A 19 -11.87 10.22 -6.58
C ASN A 19 -10.66 9.46 -6.03
N PHE A 20 -10.90 8.46 -5.16
CA PHE A 20 -9.83 7.57 -4.68
C PHE A 20 -9.25 6.71 -5.80
N ASN A 21 -10.11 6.15 -6.67
CA ASN A 21 -9.66 5.34 -7.79
C ASN A 21 -8.72 6.13 -8.72
N GLU A 22 -9.10 7.35 -9.11
CA GLU A 22 -8.25 8.22 -9.93
C GLU A 22 -6.98 8.66 -9.20
N TYR A 23 -7.05 8.95 -7.91
CA TYR A 23 -5.89 9.27 -7.09
C TYR A 23 -4.88 8.12 -7.07
N PHE A 24 -5.33 6.86 -6.91
CA PHE A 24 -4.47 5.69 -6.94
C PHE A 24 -3.79 5.52 -8.31
N TYR A 25 -4.55 5.61 -9.40
CA TYR A 25 -3.98 5.40 -10.73
C TYR A 25 -3.06 6.54 -11.17
N LYS A 26 -3.32 7.79 -10.78
CA LYS A 26 -2.38 8.89 -11.01
C LYS A 26 -1.01 8.62 -10.37
N PHE A 27 -0.95 8.00 -9.20
CA PHE A 27 0.31 7.57 -8.59
C PHE A 27 1.05 6.56 -9.47
N TYR A 28 0.36 5.53 -9.99
CA TYR A 28 0.99 4.53 -10.85
C TYR A 28 1.45 5.12 -12.18
N GLU A 29 0.59 5.88 -12.84
CA GLU A 29 0.81 6.41 -14.18
C GLU A 29 1.87 7.52 -14.22
N GLU A 30 1.94 8.35 -13.19
CA GLU A 30 2.80 9.54 -13.17
C GLU A 30 4.07 9.37 -12.34
N GLN A 31 4.13 8.38 -11.44
CA GLN A 31 5.31 8.18 -10.60
C GLN A 31 5.83 6.74 -10.64
N PHE A 32 5.03 5.74 -10.29
CA PHE A 32 5.52 4.38 -10.08
C PHE A 32 6.05 3.75 -11.37
N PHE A 33 5.24 3.63 -12.42
CA PHE A 33 5.68 3.05 -13.69
C PHE A 33 6.76 3.87 -14.39
N PRO A 34 6.70 5.21 -14.44
CA PRO A 34 7.83 6.02 -14.92
C PRO A 34 9.12 5.74 -14.16
N TYR A 35 9.08 5.62 -12.83
CA TYR A 35 10.26 5.28 -12.03
C TYR A 35 10.85 3.92 -12.39
N LEU A 36 10.00 2.87 -12.52
CA LEU A 36 10.46 1.53 -12.94
C LEU A 36 11.17 1.58 -14.29
N LYS A 37 10.61 2.32 -15.24
CA LYS A 37 11.17 2.50 -16.59
C LYS A 37 12.51 3.25 -16.56
N GLU A 38 12.56 4.39 -15.88
CA GLU A 38 13.75 5.25 -15.80
C GLU A 38 14.93 4.51 -15.15
N HIS A 39 14.67 3.73 -14.10
CA HIS A 39 15.71 3.00 -13.37
C HIS A 39 15.91 1.56 -13.86
N ASN A 40 15.28 1.17 -14.97
CA ASN A 40 15.35 -0.17 -15.57
C ASN A 40 15.06 -1.29 -14.56
N ILE A 41 14.10 -1.09 -13.67
CA ILE A 41 13.65 -2.11 -12.71
C ILE A 41 12.92 -3.20 -13.47
N LYS A 42 13.30 -4.47 -13.24
CA LYS A 42 12.75 -5.63 -13.94
C LYS A 42 11.92 -6.56 -13.06
N ASP A 43 11.98 -6.38 -11.76
CA ASP A 43 11.23 -7.20 -10.81
C ASP A 43 10.51 -6.29 -9.81
N CYS A 44 9.25 -6.62 -9.56
CA CYS A 44 8.41 -5.98 -8.55
C CYS A 44 7.76 -7.04 -7.67
N ILE A 45 7.75 -6.81 -6.37
CA ILE A 45 7.10 -7.66 -5.37
C ILE A 45 5.92 -6.88 -4.77
N HIS A 46 4.74 -7.49 -4.81
CA HIS A 46 3.55 -7.00 -4.12
C HIS A 46 3.27 -7.88 -2.90
N LEU A 47 3.33 -7.31 -1.71
CA LEU A 47 3.23 -8.06 -0.46
C LEU A 47 1.79 -8.37 -0.02
N GLY A 48 0.79 -8.29 -0.91
CA GLY A 48 -0.59 -8.65 -0.61
C GLY A 48 -1.53 -7.46 -0.41
N ASP A 49 -2.81 -7.78 -0.25
CA ASP A 49 -3.92 -6.82 -0.19
C ASP A 49 -4.01 -5.95 -1.46
N ILE A 50 -4.13 -6.62 -2.60
CA ILE A 50 -4.36 -5.96 -3.90
C ILE A 50 -5.78 -5.40 -3.97
N MET A 51 -6.78 -6.21 -3.61
CA MET A 51 -8.18 -5.79 -3.63
C MET A 51 -8.66 -5.37 -2.24
N ASP A 52 -9.55 -4.41 -2.19
CA ASP A 52 -10.10 -3.92 -0.92
C ASP A 52 -11.13 -4.88 -0.32
N ARG A 53 -11.93 -5.52 -1.16
CA ARG A 53 -13.05 -6.36 -0.71
C ARG A 53 -12.85 -7.84 -1.04
N ARG A 54 -13.09 -8.69 -0.05
CA ARG A 54 -12.88 -10.14 -0.14
C ARG A 54 -13.79 -10.86 -1.14
N LYS A 55 -15.05 -10.44 -1.24
CA LYS A 55 -16.09 -11.29 -1.85
C LYS A 55 -16.49 -10.88 -3.26
N PHE A 56 -16.19 -9.68 -3.68
CA PHE A 56 -16.57 -9.19 -5.00
C PHE A 56 -15.71 -7.99 -5.42
N VAL A 57 -15.58 -7.85 -6.71
CA VAL A 57 -14.94 -6.71 -7.37
C VAL A 57 -15.92 -6.22 -8.44
N SER A 58 -16.18 -4.92 -8.50
CA SER A 58 -17.02 -4.38 -9.57
C SER A 58 -16.32 -4.47 -10.93
N TYR A 59 -17.10 -4.59 -12.00
CA TYR A 59 -16.53 -4.68 -13.37
C TYR A 59 -15.68 -3.47 -13.74
N ARG A 60 -16.02 -2.29 -13.23
CA ARG A 60 -15.23 -1.07 -13.44
C ARG A 60 -13.86 -1.20 -12.78
N ILE A 61 -13.80 -1.55 -11.49
CA ILE A 61 -12.54 -1.75 -10.78
C ILE A 61 -11.72 -2.87 -11.41
N ALA A 62 -12.33 -3.99 -11.80
CA ALA A 62 -11.64 -5.08 -12.49
C ALA A 62 -11.05 -4.66 -13.84
N LYS A 63 -11.78 -3.82 -14.60
CA LYS A 63 -11.28 -3.25 -15.87
C LYS A 63 -10.10 -2.31 -15.62
N ASP A 64 -10.26 -1.33 -14.74
CA ASP A 64 -9.22 -0.34 -14.44
C ASP A 64 -7.95 -1.04 -13.89
N PHE A 65 -8.12 -2.00 -12.99
CA PHE A 65 -7.03 -2.81 -12.46
C PHE A 65 -6.25 -3.52 -13.57
N ARG A 66 -6.95 -4.19 -14.49
CA ARG A 66 -6.31 -4.84 -15.62
C ARG A 66 -5.58 -3.86 -16.53
N GLU A 67 -6.24 -2.76 -16.93
CA GLU A 67 -5.74 -1.84 -17.95
C GLU A 67 -4.68 -0.88 -17.43
N ARG A 68 -4.86 -0.38 -16.18
CA ARG A 68 -4.03 0.68 -15.61
C ARG A 68 -2.99 0.20 -14.58
N PHE A 69 -3.09 -1.06 -14.13
CA PHE A 69 -2.11 -1.65 -13.22
C PHE A 69 -1.42 -2.88 -13.80
N ILE A 70 -2.16 -3.90 -14.24
CA ILE A 70 -1.58 -5.18 -14.68
C ILE A 70 -0.88 -5.06 -16.03
N LEU A 71 -1.55 -4.52 -17.06
CA LEU A 71 -0.98 -4.42 -18.40
C LEU A 71 0.32 -3.61 -18.46
N PRO A 72 0.50 -2.51 -17.72
CA PRO A 72 1.77 -1.78 -17.68
C PRO A 72 2.98 -2.62 -17.29
N PHE A 73 2.86 -3.60 -16.37
CA PHE A 73 3.96 -4.52 -16.05
C PHE A 73 4.41 -5.31 -17.26
N SER A 74 3.46 -5.86 -18.02
CA SER A 74 3.77 -6.60 -19.25
C SER A 74 4.36 -5.70 -20.33
N GLN A 75 3.84 -4.49 -20.50
CA GLN A 75 4.33 -3.51 -21.47
C GLN A 75 5.76 -3.05 -21.18
N LEU A 76 6.13 -2.94 -19.89
CA LEU A 76 7.49 -2.56 -19.47
C LEU A 76 8.45 -3.76 -19.38
N GLY A 77 7.95 -4.98 -19.53
CA GLY A 77 8.73 -6.21 -19.35
C GLY A 77 9.22 -6.35 -17.90
N VAL A 78 8.36 -6.02 -16.94
CA VAL A 78 8.62 -6.15 -15.50
C VAL A 78 7.91 -7.38 -14.97
N ASN A 79 8.62 -8.25 -14.27
CA ASN A 79 8.04 -9.38 -13.58
C ASN A 79 7.34 -8.90 -12.32
N LEU A 80 6.13 -9.37 -12.08
CA LEU A 80 5.38 -9.06 -10.86
C LEU A 80 5.18 -10.33 -10.04
N HIS A 81 5.70 -10.31 -8.80
CA HIS A 81 5.52 -11.34 -7.80
C HIS A 81 4.45 -10.89 -6.80
N VAL A 82 3.37 -11.66 -6.64
CA VAL A 82 2.21 -11.25 -5.83
C VAL A 82 1.96 -12.24 -4.72
N LEU A 83 2.07 -11.78 -3.48
CA LEU A 83 1.63 -12.53 -2.32
C LEU A 83 0.12 -12.28 -2.11
N VAL A 84 -0.58 -13.30 -1.63
CA VAL A 84 -2.00 -13.17 -1.27
C VAL A 84 -2.11 -12.56 0.13
N GLY A 85 -2.79 -11.42 0.24
CA GLY A 85 -3.11 -10.77 1.51
C GLY A 85 -4.47 -11.19 2.08
N ASN A 86 -4.82 -10.71 3.28
CA ASN A 86 -6.08 -11.09 3.93
C ASN A 86 -7.32 -10.49 3.25
N HIS A 87 -7.23 -9.35 2.59
CA HIS A 87 -8.32 -8.78 1.79
C HIS A 87 -8.49 -9.48 0.44
N ASP A 88 -7.48 -10.17 -0.04
CA ASP A 88 -7.55 -10.91 -1.30
C ASP A 88 -8.34 -12.21 -1.18
N THR A 89 -8.41 -12.82 0.02
CA THR A 89 -9.06 -14.12 0.24
C THR A 89 -10.57 -14.02 0.39
N TYR A 90 -11.31 -14.93 -0.26
CA TYR A 90 -12.77 -15.02 -0.10
C TYR A 90 -13.15 -15.50 1.30
N PHE A 91 -12.54 -16.60 1.76
CA PHE A 91 -12.74 -17.17 3.10
C PHE A 91 -11.65 -16.66 4.06
N LYS A 92 -12.01 -16.53 5.35
CA LYS A 92 -11.05 -16.05 6.37
C LYS A 92 -10.02 -17.10 6.78
N ASN A 93 -10.29 -18.37 6.52
CA ASN A 93 -9.52 -19.51 7.02
C ASN A 93 -8.66 -20.20 5.95
N THR A 94 -8.70 -19.77 4.69
CA THR A 94 -7.94 -20.36 3.60
C THR A 94 -7.63 -19.34 2.50
N ASN A 95 -6.51 -19.52 1.79
CA ASN A 95 -6.12 -18.72 0.61
C ASN A 95 -6.58 -19.39 -0.71
N GLU A 96 -7.27 -20.53 -0.66
CA GLU A 96 -7.64 -21.33 -1.84
C GLU A 96 -8.45 -20.56 -2.88
N VAL A 97 -9.39 -19.73 -2.42
CA VAL A 97 -10.16 -18.85 -3.31
C VAL A 97 -9.76 -17.41 -3.01
N ASN A 98 -9.07 -16.77 -3.94
CA ASN A 98 -8.58 -15.41 -3.76
C ASN A 98 -8.73 -14.59 -5.05
N SER A 99 -8.91 -13.27 -4.88
CA SER A 99 -9.13 -12.34 -5.97
C SER A 99 -7.96 -12.24 -6.94
N VAL A 100 -6.75 -12.49 -6.47
CA VAL A 100 -5.53 -12.36 -7.29
C VAL A 100 -5.51 -13.45 -8.36
N GLU A 101 -5.74 -14.71 -7.99
CA GLU A 101 -5.82 -15.82 -8.94
C GLU A 101 -7.02 -15.69 -9.88
N GLU A 102 -8.18 -15.24 -9.36
CA GLU A 102 -9.38 -15.07 -10.17
C GLU A 102 -9.26 -13.94 -11.21
N LEU A 103 -8.62 -12.82 -10.85
CA LEU A 103 -8.49 -11.66 -11.74
C LEU A 103 -7.26 -11.74 -12.65
N ILE A 104 -6.16 -12.32 -12.20
CA ILE A 104 -4.91 -12.42 -12.94
C ILE A 104 -4.73 -13.85 -13.47
N GLY A 105 -4.70 -14.84 -12.58
CA GLY A 105 -4.48 -16.25 -12.90
C GLY A 105 -3.24 -16.47 -13.76
N ASN A 106 -3.32 -17.44 -14.65
CA ASN A 106 -2.24 -17.78 -15.59
C ASN A 106 -2.30 -16.99 -16.91
N ARG A 107 -2.91 -15.80 -16.92
CA ARG A 107 -3.12 -15.02 -18.16
C ARG A 107 -1.88 -14.22 -18.57
N TYR A 108 -0.91 -14.05 -17.69
CA TYR A 108 0.27 -13.22 -17.89
C TYR A 108 1.54 -13.98 -17.54
N ASN A 109 2.44 -14.14 -18.49
CA ASN A 109 3.67 -14.93 -18.32
C ASN A 109 4.70 -14.25 -17.38
N ASN A 110 4.56 -12.95 -17.16
CA ASN A 110 5.44 -12.15 -16.30
C ASN A 110 4.86 -11.92 -14.90
N ILE A 111 3.78 -12.61 -14.53
CA ILE A 111 3.17 -12.48 -13.21
C ILE A 111 3.13 -13.84 -12.53
N LYS A 112 3.66 -13.91 -11.30
CA LYS A 112 3.60 -15.10 -10.46
C LYS A 112 2.91 -14.78 -9.15
N ILE A 113 1.93 -15.63 -8.79
CA ILE A 113 1.11 -15.51 -7.58
C ILE A 113 1.58 -16.54 -6.56
N TYR A 114 1.61 -16.14 -5.29
CA TYR A 114 2.05 -16.97 -4.18
C TYR A 114 0.94 -17.09 -3.13
N PRO A 115 0.05 -18.07 -3.25
CA PRO A 115 -1.00 -18.34 -2.27
C PRO A 115 -0.49 -19.13 -1.06
N GLU A 116 0.70 -19.77 -1.19
CA GLU A 116 1.36 -20.57 -0.17
C GLU A 116 2.80 -20.09 0.04
N ALA A 117 3.43 -20.52 1.16
CA ALA A 117 4.82 -20.21 1.45
C ALA A 117 5.78 -20.80 0.40
N GLU A 118 6.64 -19.98 -0.17
CA GLU A 118 7.60 -20.40 -1.20
C GLU A 118 8.93 -19.66 -1.09
N GLU A 119 10.05 -20.36 -1.28
CA GLU A 119 11.38 -19.75 -1.41
C GLU A 119 11.64 -19.31 -2.85
N VAL A 120 12.06 -18.06 -3.01
CA VAL A 120 12.38 -17.44 -4.30
C VAL A 120 13.78 -16.83 -4.24
N THR A 121 14.53 -16.95 -5.33
CA THR A 121 15.89 -16.40 -5.42
C THR A 121 15.91 -15.23 -6.41
N PHE A 122 16.43 -14.09 -5.99
CA PHE A 122 16.67 -12.90 -6.80
C PHE A 122 18.15 -12.58 -6.83
N ASP A 123 18.84 -12.88 -7.94
CA ASP A 123 20.26 -12.58 -8.12
C ASP A 123 21.13 -13.03 -6.92
N GLY A 124 20.89 -14.27 -6.48
CA GLY A 124 21.59 -14.88 -5.35
C GLY A 124 21.02 -14.57 -3.96
N LEU A 125 20.09 -13.63 -3.84
CA LEU A 125 19.35 -13.40 -2.59
C LEU A 125 18.19 -14.38 -2.47
N ASN A 126 18.23 -15.23 -1.44
CA ASN A 126 17.13 -16.14 -1.14
C ASN A 126 16.12 -15.45 -0.22
N VAL A 127 14.87 -15.45 -0.62
CA VAL A 127 13.75 -14.82 0.09
C VAL A 127 12.66 -15.85 0.32
N LEU A 128 12.21 -16.00 1.57
CA LEU A 128 11.01 -16.76 1.87
C LEU A 128 9.78 -15.85 1.74
N PHE A 129 8.89 -16.17 0.81
CA PHE A 129 7.60 -15.50 0.65
C PHE A 129 6.55 -16.15 1.54
N LEU A 130 5.83 -15.35 2.31
CA LEU A 130 4.78 -15.76 3.22
C LEU A 130 3.49 -14.99 2.91
N PRO A 131 2.52 -15.59 2.21
CA PRO A 131 1.19 -14.99 2.05
C PRO A 131 0.46 -14.93 3.39
N TRP A 132 -0.76 -14.40 3.39
CA TRP A 132 -1.60 -14.34 4.58
C TRP A 132 -1.69 -15.69 5.30
N ILE A 133 -1.34 -15.69 6.58
CA ILE A 133 -1.35 -16.88 7.44
C ILE A 133 -2.73 -17.00 8.08
N ASN A 134 -3.35 -18.16 7.88
CA ASN A 134 -4.68 -18.48 8.38
C ASN A 134 -4.72 -19.88 9.01
N ALA A 135 -5.89 -20.31 9.47
CA ALA A 135 -6.02 -21.60 10.17
C ALA A 135 -5.60 -22.80 9.32
N THR A 136 -5.82 -22.77 8.01
CA THR A 136 -5.51 -23.91 7.13
C THR A 136 -4.01 -24.04 6.84
N ASN A 137 -3.31 -22.91 6.63
CA ASN A 137 -1.90 -22.93 6.24
C ASN A 137 -0.93 -22.67 7.39
N HIS A 138 -1.41 -22.40 8.62
CA HIS A 138 -0.55 -22.05 9.75
C HIS A 138 0.56 -23.09 10.00
N ALA A 139 0.20 -24.39 10.08
CA ALA A 139 1.17 -25.43 10.38
C ALA A 139 2.24 -25.58 9.27
N SER A 140 1.82 -25.57 8.01
CA SER A 140 2.74 -25.62 6.85
C SER A 140 3.64 -24.40 6.78
N THR A 141 3.12 -23.21 7.06
CA THR A 141 3.89 -21.94 7.09
C THR A 141 4.92 -21.96 8.22
N MET A 142 4.56 -22.38 9.44
CA MET A 142 5.53 -22.50 10.54
C MET A 142 6.64 -23.50 10.20
N SER A 143 6.31 -24.64 9.58
CA SER A 143 7.29 -25.60 9.09
C SER A 143 8.18 -25.02 7.98
N ALA A 144 7.64 -24.22 7.07
CA ALA A 144 8.41 -23.53 6.03
C ALA A 144 9.40 -22.55 6.65
N ILE A 145 8.98 -21.74 7.61
CA ILE A 145 9.86 -20.82 8.36
C ILE A 145 10.99 -21.60 9.04
N GLU A 146 10.67 -22.67 9.76
CA GLU A 146 11.66 -23.48 10.49
C GLU A 146 12.72 -24.06 9.56
N LYS A 147 12.31 -24.61 8.42
CA LYS A 147 13.18 -25.29 7.45
C LYS A 147 13.91 -24.35 6.50
N SER A 148 13.40 -23.15 6.31
CA SER A 148 13.97 -22.17 5.37
C SER A 148 15.44 -21.89 5.68
N LYS A 149 16.21 -21.73 4.60
CA LYS A 149 17.60 -21.25 4.64
C LYS A 149 17.72 -19.86 4.01
N SER A 150 16.60 -19.22 3.71
CA SER A 150 16.57 -17.87 3.17
C SER A 150 17.12 -16.86 4.16
N GLU A 151 17.84 -15.87 3.64
CA GLU A 151 18.39 -14.76 4.42
C GLU A 151 17.33 -13.74 4.78
N MET A 152 16.32 -13.61 3.92
CA MET A 152 15.27 -12.62 4.04
C MET A 152 13.87 -13.28 4.02
N CYS A 153 12.93 -12.66 4.72
CA CYS A 153 11.51 -13.03 4.65
C CYS A 153 10.69 -11.84 4.18
N MET A 154 9.77 -12.07 3.27
CA MET A 154 8.80 -11.08 2.84
C MET A 154 7.39 -11.65 2.93
N GLY A 155 6.46 -10.90 3.53
CA GLY A 155 5.13 -11.46 3.73
C GLY A 155 4.02 -10.44 3.89
N HIS A 156 2.81 -11.00 4.04
CA HIS A 156 1.64 -10.25 4.47
C HIS A 156 1.26 -10.74 5.87
N LEU A 157 1.88 -10.15 6.89
CA LEU A 157 1.97 -10.73 8.23
C LEU A 157 1.27 -9.85 9.26
N GLU A 158 0.61 -10.49 10.22
CA GLU A 158 0.13 -9.84 11.44
C GLU A 158 1.06 -10.22 12.60
N ILE A 159 1.97 -9.31 12.95
CA ILE A 159 2.98 -9.51 14.00
C ILE A 159 2.66 -8.57 15.17
N ALA A 160 2.66 -9.12 16.39
CA ALA A 160 2.42 -8.33 17.59
C ALA A 160 3.54 -7.31 17.86
N GLY A 161 3.15 -6.12 18.36
CA GLY A 161 4.07 -5.07 18.81
C GLY A 161 4.35 -3.95 17.82
N PHE A 162 3.81 -4.01 16.59
CA PHE A 162 3.98 -2.97 15.56
C PHE A 162 2.78 -2.03 15.46
N GLU A 163 3.01 -0.83 14.93
CA GLU A 163 1.94 0.16 14.76
C GLU A 163 1.08 -0.16 13.53
N MET A 164 -0.22 -0.39 13.77
CA MET A 164 -1.23 -0.48 12.70
C MET A 164 -1.55 0.90 12.11
N MET A 165 -1.58 1.90 12.97
CA MET A 165 -1.77 3.32 12.69
C MET A 165 -0.87 4.11 13.61
N LYS A 166 -0.58 5.35 13.25
CA LYS A 166 0.27 6.26 14.05
C LYS A 166 -0.19 6.30 15.52
N GLY A 167 0.65 5.82 16.41
CA GLY A 167 0.41 5.77 17.86
C GLY A 167 -0.49 4.63 18.35
N MET A 168 -0.91 3.70 17.47
CA MET A 168 -1.73 2.54 17.84
C MET A 168 -1.02 1.24 17.49
N LYS A 169 -0.53 0.54 18.50
CA LYS A 169 0.14 -0.76 18.36
C LYS A 169 -0.86 -1.91 18.31
N ASN A 170 -0.56 -2.90 17.47
CA ASN A 170 -1.22 -4.19 17.47
C ASN A 170 -0.63 -5.09 18.56
N GLU A 171 -1.44 -5.55 19.49
CA GLU A 171 -1.03 -6.48 20.55
C GLU A 171 -1.29 -7.96 20.18
N HIS A 172 -1.94 -8.19 19.06
CA HIS A 172 -2.30 -9.52 18.56
C HIS A 172 -1.38 -9.96 17.42
N GLY A 173 -1.49 -11.24 17.05
CA GLY A 173 -0.74 -11.79 15.92
C GLY A 173 0.41 -12.70 16.34
N ILE A 174 1.28 -12.99 15.39
CA ILE A 174 2.42 -13.89 15.55
C ILE A 174 3.49 -13.21 16.40
N ASN A 175 4.13 -14.00 17.28
CA ASN A 175 5.26 -13.49 18.05
C ASN A 175 6.46 -13.26 17.11
N LYS A 176 7.07 -12.09 17.20
CA LYS A 176 8.22 -11.72 16.38
C LYS A 176 9.44 -12.65 16.51
N SER A 177 9.55 -13.39 17.61
CA SER A 177 10.62 -14.38 17.81
C SER A 177 10.67 -15.48 16.75
N VAL A 178 9.54 -15.75 16.09
CA VAL A 178 9.45 -16.72 14.98
C VAL A 178 10.35 -16.33 13.80
N PHE A 179 10.62 -15.05 13.63
CA PHE A 179 11.36 -14.50 12.49
C PHE A 179 12.84 -14.21 12.78
N THR A 180 13.36 -14.51 13.97
CA THR A 180 14.72 -14.14 14.40
C THR A 180 15.83 -14.77 13.57
N LYS A 181 15.56 -15.82 12.82
CA LYS A 181 16.55 -16.49 11.95
C LYS A 181 16.83 -15.73 10.65
N PHE A 182 15.94 -14.84 10.22
CA PHE A 182 16.13 -14.02 9.02
C PHE A 182 16.93 -12.78 9.37
N ASP A 183 17.77 -12.31 8.45
CA ASP A 183 18.51 -11.05 8.63
C ASP A 183 17.56 -9.85 8.61
N THR A 184 16.53 -9.92 7.78
CA THR A 184 15.52 -8.86 7.62
C THR A 184 14.16 -9.44 7.22
N VAL A 185 13.10 -8.84 7.73
CA VAL A 185 11.72 -9.18 7.38
C VAL A 185 10.99 -7.94 6.87
N PHE A 186 10.41 -8.02 5.68
CA PHE A 186 9.51 -6.99 5.14
C PHE A 186 8.07 -7.47 5.13
N SER A 187 7.15 -6.65 5.58
CA SER A 187 5.73 -7.00 5.62
C SER A 187 4.82 -5.90 5.11
N GLY A 188 3.74 -6.32 4.43
CA GLY A 188 2.52 -5.56 4.26
C GLY A 188 1.58 -5.72 5.44
N HIS A 189 0.28 -5.47 5.24
CA HIS A 189 -0.83 -5.54 6.17
C HIS A 189 -1.09 -4.26 6.97
N PHE A 190 -0.09 -3.65 7.60
CA PHE A 190 -0.27 -2.38 8.28
C PHE A 190 0.05 -1.22 7.34
N HIS A 191 -0.90 -0.28 7.21
CA HIS A 191 -0.79 0.84 6.27
C HIS A 191 0.16 1.94 6.73
N HIS A 192 0.49 1.96 8.02
CA HIS A 192 1.51 2.85 8.58
C HIS A 192 2.88 2.17 8.53
N LYS A 193 3.90 2.93 8.09
CA LYS A 193 5.28 2.43 8.10
C LYS A 193 5.79 2.40 9.53
N SER A 194 6.22 1.22 10.00
CA SER A 194 6.86 1.05 11.30
C SER A 194 7.91 -0.05 11.24
N ASP A 195 8.92 0.02 12.09
CA ASP A 195 9.96 -1.02 12.18
C ASP A 195 10.60 -1.08 13.58
N ASP A 196 11.32 -2.17 13.83
CA ASP A 196 12.15 -2.33 15.03
C ASP A 196 13.64 -2.55 14.68
N GLY A 197 14.03 -2.25 13.43
CA GLY A 197 15.38 -2.46 12.92
C GLY A 197 15.65 -3.87 12.36
N HIS A 198 14.70 -4.80 12.52
CA HIS A 198 14.76 -6.16 11.98
C HIS A 198 13.52 -6.49 11.14
N ILE A 199 12.35 -6.16 11.64
CA ILE A 199 11.06 -6.33 10.95
C ILE A 199 10.54 -4.96 10.54
N TYR A 200 10.20 -4.82 9.26
CA TYR A 200 9.75 -3.57 8.64
C TYR A 200 8.37 -3.74 8.03
N TYR A 201 7.38 -3.03 8.57
CA TYR A 201 6.12 -2.79 7.89
C TYR A 201 6.30 -1.62 6.93
N LEU A 202 6.09 -1.89 5.64
CA LEU A 202 6.44 -0.93 4.59
C LEU A 202 5.41 0.19 4.43
N GLY A 203 4.17 -0.08 4.83
CA GLY A 203 3.05 0.85 4.71
C GLY A 203 2.50 0.94 3.30
N SER A 204 1.29 1.48 3.18
CA SER A 204 0.59 1.63 1.91
C SER A 204 1.24 2.67 0.98
N PRO A 205 1.04 2.57 -0.36
CA PRO A 205 1.65 3.50 -1.32
C PRO A 205 0.98 4.88 -1.34
N TYR A 206 -0.23 5.00 -0.79
CA TYR A 206 -1.05 6.21 -0.76
C TYR A 206 -2.04 6.20 0.42
N GLU A 207 -2.75 7.31 0.59
CA GLU A 207 -3.71 7.51 1.68
C GLU A 207 -5.06 6.84 1.39
N PHE A 208 -5.70 6.25 2.41
CA PHE A 208 -7.05 5.70 2.37
C PHE A 208 -8.01 6.42 3.31
N TYR A 209 -7.51 6.89 4.45
CA TYR A 209 -8.33 7.43 5.54
C TYR A 209 -7.74 8.74 6.06
N TRP A 210 -8.53 9.48 6.83
CA TRP A 210 -8.08 10.71 7.49
C TRP A 210 -6.89 10.50 8.44
N ASN A 211 -6.70 9.30 8.96
CA ASN A 211 -5.55 8.95 9.79
C ASN A 211 -4.23 8.90 9.00
N ASP A 212 -4.33 8.73 7.68
CA ASP A 212 -3.17 8.74 6.77
C ASP A 212 -2.74 10.17 6.39
N CYS A 213 -3.59 11.17 6.68
CA CYS A 213 -3.25 12.57 6.42
C CYS A 213 -1.96 12.95 7.16
N GLU A 214 -0.99 13.51 6.43
CA GLU A 214 0.35 13.86 6.92
C GLU A 214 1.25 12.63 7.23
N ASP A 215 0.81 11.42 6.90
CA ASP A 215 1.66 10.23 6.91
C ASP A 215 2.30 10.04 5.53
N ARG A 216 3.63 10.04 5.49
CA ARG A 216 4.34 9.88 4.21
C ARG A 216 4.10 8.49 3.65
N LYS A 217 3.53 8.41 2.45
CA LYS A 217 3.27 7.18 1.72
C LYS A 217 4.28 6.99 0.59
N GLY A 218 4.31 5.79 -0.02
CA GLY A 218 5.22 5.52 -1.13
C GLY A 218 5.48 4.05 -1.37
N PHE A 219 6.52 3.76 -2.13
CA PHE A 219 6.99 2.41 -2.41
C PHE A 219 8.47 2.28 -2.10
N HIS A 220 9.01 1.09 -2.23
CA HIS A 220 10.39 0.84 -1.83
C HIS A 220 11.20 0.21 -2.95
N ILE A 221 12.51 0.44 -2.94
CA ILE A 221 13.49 -0.21 -3.82
C ILE A 221 14.48 -0.95 -2.94
N LEU A 222 14.53 -2.26 -3.12
CA LEU A 222 15.51 -3.13 -2.50
C LEU A 222 16.68 -3.34 -3.46
N ASP A 223 17.89 -3.09 -3.01
CA ASP A 223 19.09 -3.51 -3.70
C ASP A 223 19.55 -4.87 -3.16
N THR A 224 19.60 -5.90 -4.02
CA THR A 224 19.90 -7.28 -3.59
C THR A 224 21.35 -7.48 -3.18
N GLU A 225 22.27 -6.65 -3.64
CA GLU A 225 23.71 -6.74 -3.32
C GLU A 225 24.00 -6.07 -1.97
N SER A 226 23.63 -4.78 -1.84
CA SER A 226 23.88 -4.02 -0.61
C SER A 226 22.89 -4.29 0.51
N ARG A 227 21.76 -4.94 0.21
CA ARG A 227 20.63 -5.17 1.14
C ARG A 227 19.95 -3.87 1.60
N SER A 228 20.27 -2.74 0.98
CA SER A 228 19.64 -1.47 1.30
C SER A 228 18.21 -1.40 0.80
N LEU A 229 17.35 -0.76 1.59
CA LEU A 229 15.95 -0.49 1.25
C LEU A 229 15.73 1.02 1.18
N ASP A 230 15.57 1.55 -0.02
CA ASP A 230 15.26 2.95 -0.26
C ASP A 230 13.77 3.16 -0.37
N ARG A 231 13.23 4.20 0.29
CA ARG A 231 11.83 4.57 0.20
C ARG A 231 11.63 5.72 -0.77
N ILE A 232 10.83 5.49 -1.80
CA ILE A 232 10.41 6.50 -2.77
C ILE A 232 9.07 7.08 -2.33
N ILE A 233 9.08 8.35 -1.92
CA ILE A 233 7.89 9.00 -1.38
C ILE A 233 6.89 9.32 -2.50
N ASN A 234 5.63 9.02 -2.27
CA ASN A 234 4.53 9.51 -3.09
C ASN A 234 4.24 10.97 -2.72
N PRO A 235 4.46 11.93 -3.62
CA PRO A 235 4.21 13.34 -3.33
C PRO A 235 2.72 13.69 -3.32
N ARG A 236 1.86 12.79 -3.81
CA ARG A 236 0.42 13.02 -3.91
C ARG A 236 -0.26 12.70 -2.59
N THR A 237 -1.16 13.56 -2.19
CA THR A 237 -2.06 13.38 -1.05
C THR A 237 -3.49 13.55 -1.50
N ILE A 238 -4.44 12.93 -0.84
CA ILE A 238 -5.87 13.11 -1.10
C ILE A 238 -6.59 13.80 0.06
N HIS A 239 -5.99 13.80 1.26
CA HIS A 239 -6.52 14.46 2.43
C HIS A 239 -5.70 15.70 2.78
N LYS A 240 -6.39 16.81 3.04
CA LYS A 240 -5.79 18.08 3.49
C LYS A 240 -6.50 18.59 4.72
N LYS A 241 -5.74 19.12 5.69
CA LYS A 241 -6.28 19.80 6.86
C LYS A 241 -5.94 21.28 6.77
N ILE A 242 -6.94 22.12 7.04
CA ILE A 242 -6.77 23.57 7.17
C ILE A 242 -7.09 23.93 8.61
N TYR A 243 -6.12 24.45 9.33
CA TYR A 243 -6.33 25.00 10.66
C TYR A 243 -6.73 26.46 10.51
N TYR A 244 -8.04 26.72 10.52
CA TYR A 244 -8.58 28.07 10.29
C TYR A 244 -8.42 28.94 11.52
N ASP A 245 -7.67 30.03 11.37
CA ASP A 245 -7.48 31.05 12.40
C ASP A 245 -7.43 32.45 11.76
N ASP A 246 -8.56 33.18 11.78
CA ASP A 246 -8.70 34.52 11.23
C ASP A 246 -8.13 35.61 12.11
N THR A 247 -7.59 35.26 13.26
CA THR A 247 -6.81 36.20 14.09
C THR A 247 -5.34 36.27 13.67
N GLN A 248 -4.87 35.27 12.95
CA GLN A 248 -3.47 35.13 12.49
C GLN A 248 -3.33 35.24 10.96
N ASN A 249 -4.39 34.92 10.20
CA ASN A 249 -4.33 34.81 8.77
C ASN A 249 -5.48 35.56 8.09
N ASP A 250 -5.22 36.15 6.94
CA ASP A 250 -6.26 36.67 6.03
C ASP A 250 -6.58 35.62 4.95
N TYR A 251 -7.81 35.09 5.00
CA TYR A 251 -8.27 34.06 4.07
C TYR A 251 -8.89 34.63 2.77
N LYS A 252 -8.97 35.93 2.59
CA LYS A 252 -9.59 36.54 1.40
C LYS A 252 -8.83 36.20 0.12
N LEU A 253 -7.50 36.18 0.19
CA LEU A 253 -6.59 35.89 -0.92
C LEU A 253 -5.87 34.54 -0.78
N HIS A 254 -6.34 33.69 0.14
CA HIS A 254 -5.74 32.38 0.32
C HIS A 254 -5.84 31.56 -0.97
N ASP A 255 -4.71 30.99 -1.41
CA ASP A 255 -4.65 30.17 -2.62
C ASP A 255 -5.36 28.83 -2.35
N LEU A 256 -6.42 28.55 -3.10
CA LEU A 256 -7.24 27.37 -3.00
C LEU A 256 -6.90 26.30 -4.05
N GLU A 257 -6.12 26.62 -5.07
CA GLU A 257 -5.74 25.67 -6.12
C GLU A 257 -5.03 24.42 -5.56
N GLN A 258 -4.29 24.57 -4.48
CA GLN A 258 -3.61 23.48 -3.78
C GLN A 258 -4.56 22.43 -3.17
N TYR A 259 -5.85 22.73 -3.08
CA TYR A 259 -6.87 21.81 -2.52
C TYR A 259 -7.73 21.13 -3.58
N LYS A 260 -7.49 21.44 -4.83
CA LYS A 260 -8.17 20.81 -5.95
C LYS A 260 -7.99 19.30 -5.92
N ASP A 261 -9.04 18.53 -6.19
CA ASP A 261 -9.09 17.07 -6.17
C ASP A 261 -8.75 16.45 -4.79
N ASN A 262 -8.77 17.23 -3.70
CA ASN A 262 -8.53 16.74 -2.34
C ASN A 262 -9.80 16.76 -1.48
N TYR A 263 -9.89 15.85 -0.53
CA TYR A 263 -10.80 15.97 0.60
C TYR A 263 -10.21 16.95 1.61
N VAL A 264 -10.96 17.99 1.95
CA VAL A 264 -10.46 19.07 2.80
C VAL A 264 -11.24 19.13 4.10
N LYS A 265 -10.52 19.05 5.24
CA LYS A 265 -11.08 19.24 6.57
C LYS A 265 -10.66 20.59 7.12
N VAL A 266 -11.64 21.48 7.33
CA VAL A 266 -11.40 22.75 8.00
C VAL A 266 -11.57 22.58 9.51
N ILE A 267 -10.49 22.75 10.25
CA ILE A 267 -10.44 22.70 11.72
C ILE A 267 -10.40 24.14 12.23
N VAL A 268 -11.48 24.58 12.86
CA VAL A 268 -11.59 25.95 13.36
C VAL A 268 -10.84 26.09 14.67
N VAL A 269 -9.74 26.83 14.64
CA VAL A 269 -8.95 27.21 15.81
C VAL A 269 -9.53 28.50 16.40
N ASN A 270 -9.64 29.57 15.58
CA ASN A 270 -10.30 30.84 15.94
C ASN A 270 -11.16 31.29 14.76
N LYS A 271 -12.36 31.75 15.08
CA LYS A 271 -13.32 32.29 14.11
C LYS A 271 -13.91 33.58 14.68
N LYS A 272 -13.25 34.68 14.43
CA LYS A 272 -13.67 36.02 14.92
C LYS A 272 -14.63 36.68 13.96
N ASP A 273 -14.42 36.49 12.66
CA ASP A 273 -15.26 37.02 11.57
C ASP A 273 -16.03 35.88 10.88
N LEU A 274 -17.31 35.78 11.23
CA LEU A 274 -18.22 34.76 10.66
C LEU A 274 -18.38 34.90 9.15
N TYR A 275 -18.45 36.13 8.66
CA TYR A 275 -18.65 36.42 7.25
C TYR A 275 -17.44 36.02 6.42
N GLN A 276 -16.23 36.30 6.93
CA GLN A 276 -14.99 35.87 6.28
C GLN A 276 -14.88 34.35 6.23
N PHE A 277 -15.29 33.65 7.29
CA PHE A 277 -15.31 32.20 7.33
C PHE A 277 -16.27 31.60 6.29
N ASP A 278 -17.51 32.13 6.20
CA ASP A 278 -18.50 31.66 5.26
C ASP A 278 -18.02 31.90 3.80
N GLN A 279 -17.44 33.06 3.50
CA GLN A 279 -16.85 33.32 2.19
C GLN A 279 -15.69 32.38 1.87
N PHE A 280 -14.84 32.07 2.84
CA PHE A 280 -13.72 31.16 2.66
C PHE A 280 -14.21 29.74 2.35
N THR A 281 -15.16 29.21 3.14
CA THR A 281 -15.71 27.87 2.92
C THR A 281 -16.48 27.78 1.59
N GLU A 282 -17.24 28.81 1.20
CA GLU A 282 -17.91 28.85 -0.09
C GLU A 282 -16.92 28.85 -1.27
N ARG A 283 -15.81 29.60 -1.17
CA ARG A 283 -14.74 29.57 -2.18
C ARG A 283 -14.06 28.21 -2.23
N LEU A 284 -13.83 27.57 -1.08
CA LEU A 284 -13.21 26.24 -0.99
C LEU A 284 -14.09 25.18 -1.69
N LEU A 285 -15.39 25.20 -1.47
CA LEU A 285 -16.34 24.32 -2.16
C LEU A 285 -16.37 24.53 -3.68
N LYS A 286 -16.16 25.78 -4.14
CA LYS A 286 -16.09 26.13 -5.58
C LYS A 286 -14.73 25.81 -6.23
N ALA A 287 -13.71 25.47 -5.44
CA ALA A 287 -12.35 25.19 -5.92
C ALA A 287 -12.12 23.73 -6.32
N ASP A 288 -13.17 22.98 -6.70
CA ASP A 288 -13.13 21.56 -7.06
C ASP A 288 -12.50 20.68 -5.95
N SER A 289 -12.62 21.08 -4.69
CA SER A 289 -12.29 20.20 -3.57
C SER A 289 -13.45 19.21 -3.33
N HIS A 290 -13.11 18.04 -2.81
CA HIS A 290 -14.09 17.03 -2.42
C HIS A 290 -14.63 17.32 -1.00
N GLU A 291 -15.92 17.01 -0.78
CA GLU A 291 -16.58 17.10 0.52
C GLU A 291 -16.26 15.90 1.44
#